data_5945acf87e79ff4bc876cb98c61fedad
#
_entry.id   5945acf87e79ff4bc876cb98c61fedad
#
_cell.length_a   1.000
_cell.length_b   1.000
_cell.length_c   1.000
_cell.angle_alpha   90.00
_cell.angle_beta   90.00
_cell.angle_gamma   90.00
#
_symmetry.space_group_name_H-M   'P 1'
#
loop_
_entity.id
_entity.type
_entity.pdbx_description
1 polymer ?
#
loop_
_entity_poly.entity_id
_entity_poly.type
_entity_poly.pdbx_seq_one_letter_code
_entity_poly.pdbx_strand_id
1 'polypeptide(L)'
;VYDKNKELKPLPSAVKKRPPVLKRDDPSNFLPVPDRWRIIESVGVKESVLDPYNRNPLKGDRPLFGKDWFINLAVISDTVFEPRSFPVPVGVQATRDANDVDLFGGADSWVFNENLIVSLSLIKGDTAFKPPDYEFRLTPVFNFNHVEVEEVRVLKADPRLGTERSDRHIALQEAFFDYHIRNVSD
;
A
#
# COMPACT_ATOMS: atom_id res chain seq x y z
N VAL A 1 -25.70 -16.09 -6.93
CA VAL A 1 -26.88 -16.67 -7.58
C VAL A 1 -26.73 -16.40 -9.06
N TYR A 2 -26.44 -17.45 -9.84
CA TYR A 2 -26.22 -17.35 -11.29
C TYR A 2 -27.60 -17.27 -11.96
N ASP A 3 -27.87 -16.14 -12.61
CA ASP A 3 -29.12 -15.96 -13.35
C ASP A 3 -29.06 -16.73 -14.68
N LYS A 4 -29.73 -17.89 -14.73
CA LYS A 4 -29.79 -18.79 -15.88
C LYS A 4 -30.56 -18.23 -17.10
N ASN A 5 -31.17 -17.05 -16.98
CA ASN A 5 -32.04 -16.48 -18.00
C ASN A 5 -31.40 -15.31 -18.78
N LYS A 6 -30.11 -15.08 -18.61
CA LYS A 6 -29.43 -14.07 -19.44
C LYS A 6 -29.14 -14.68 -20.80
N GLU A 7 -30.01 -14.45 -21.76
CA GLU A 7 -29.77 -14.74 -23.18
C GLU A 7 -28.44 -14.08 -23.60
N LEU A 8 -27.48 -14.91 -23.95
CA LEU A 8 -26.22 -14.47 -24.55
C LEU A 8 -26.57 -13.75 -25.86
N LYS A 9 -26.37 -12.45 -25.91
CA LYS A 9 -26.51 -11.70 -27.16
C LYS A 9 -25.60 -12.34 -28.22
N PRO A 10 -26.13 -12.65 -29.42
CA PRO A 10 -25.31 -13.25 -30.48
C PRO A 10 -24.16 -12.31 -30.82
N LEU A 11 -22.97 -12.88 -30.94
CA LEU A 11 -21.76 -12.17 -31.35
C LEU A 11 -22.02 -11.40 -32.66
N PRO A 12 -21.58 -10.13 -32.74
CA PRO A 12 -21.78 -9.32 -33.94
C PRO A 12 -21.18 -10.02 -35.15
N SER A 13 -21.88 -9.91 -36.29
CA SER A 13 -21.57 -10.63 -37.57
C SER A 13 -20.18 -10.29 -38.15
N ALA A 14 -19.46 -9.32 -37.60
CA ALA A 14 -18.08 -9.00 -37.98
C ALA A 14 -17.06 -10.11 -37.69
N VAL A 15 -17.38 -11.08 -36.85
CA VAL A 15 -16.51 -12.21 -36.51
C VAL A 15 -16.47 -13.29 -37.59
N LYS A 16 -17.33 -13.21 -38.63
CA LYS A 16 -17.39 -14.19 -39.72
C LYS A 16 -16.31 -14.06 -40.82
N LYS A 17 -15.50 -12.99 -40.78
CA LYS A 17 -14.34 -12.90 -41.68
C LYS A 17 -13.24 -13.79 -41.16
N ARG A 18 -12.88 -14.81 -41.90
CA ARG A 18 -11.67 -15.61 -41.60
C ARG A 18 -10.50 -14.65 -41.44
N PRO A 19 -9.74 -14.75 -40.35
CA PRO A 19 -8.54 -13.94 -40.22
C PRO A 19 -7.62 -14.20 -41.42
N PRO A 20 -6.92 -13.19 -41.95
CA PRO A 20 -5.98 -13.35 -43.02
C PRO A 20 -4.96 -14.43 -42.64
N VAL A 21 -4.65 -15.32 -43.58
CA VAL A 21 -3.60 -16.34 -43.38
C VAL A 21 -2.27 -15.58 -43.27
N LEU A 22 -1.72 -15.54 -42.09
CA LEU A 22 -0.44 -14.89 -41.81
C LEU A 22 0.70 -15.70 -42.43
N LYS A 23 1.52 -15.08 -43.27
CA LYS A 23 2.74 -15.70 -43.76
C LYS A 23 3.73 -15.87 -42.63
N ARG A 24 4.31 -17.05 -42.48
CA ARG A 24 5.10 -17.49 -41.33
C ARG A 24 6.33 -16.62 -41.05
N ASP A 25 6.85 -15.95 -42.06
CA ASP A 25 8.13 -15.21 -41.99
C ASP A 25 7.99 -13.71 -42.18
N ASP A 26 6.79 -13.17 -42.02
CA ASP A 26 6.55 -11.73 -42.10
C ASP A 26 6.72 -11.10 -40.70
N PRO A 27 7.71 -10.20 -40.50
CA PRO A 27 7.92 -9.53 -39.19
C PRO A 27 6.70 -8.75 -38.71
N SER A 28 5.81 -8.30 -39.61
CA SER A 28 4.55 -7.65 -39.27
C SER A 28 3.53 -8.58 -38.60
N ASN A 29 3.77 -9.89 -38.63
CA ASN A 29 2.92 -10.88 -37.97
C ASN A 29 3.18 -11.00 -36.47
N PHE A 30 4.28 -10.44 -35.98
CA PHE A 30 4.58 -10.36 -34.55
C PHE A 30 3.87 -9.16 -33.94
N LEU A 31 2.56 -9.17 -33.96
CA LEU A 31 1.79 -8.22 -33.16
C LEU A 31 2.02 -8.57 -31.69
N PRO A 32 2.40 -7.62 -30.85
CA PRO A 32 2.47 -7.86 -29.43
C PRO A 32 1.12 -8.36 -28.94
N VAL A 33 1.12 -9.42 -28.14
CA VAL A 33 -0.11 -9.90 -27.50
C VAL A 33 -0.70 -8.74 -26.72
N PRO A 34 -1.95 -8.36 -26.99
CA PRO A 34 -2.56 -7.25 -26.28
C PRO A 34 -2.59 -7.59 -24.79
N ASP A 35 -2.26 -6.60 -23.98
CA ASP A 35 -2.28 -6.73 -22.53
C ASP A 35 -3.64 -7.23 -22.03
N ARG A 36 -3.62 -7.94 -20.93
CA ARG A 36 -4.81 -8.52 -20.32
C ARG A 36 -5.95 -7.52 -20.18
N TRP A 37 -5.66 -6.29 -19.79
CA TRP A 37 -6.65 -5.23 -19.62
C TRP A 37 -7.29 -4.80 -20.94
N ARG A 38 -6.55 -4.77 -22.07
CA ARG A 38 -7.08 -4.46 -23.42
C ARG A 38 -8.02 -5.52 -23.93
N ILE A 39 -7.71 -6.79 -23.67
CA ILE A 39 -8.56 -7.91 -24.06
C ILE A 39 -9.92 -7.80 -23.37
N ILE A 40 -9.92 -7.57 -22.06
CA ILE A 40 -11.15 -7.50 -21.28
C ILE A 40 -11.96 -6.23 -21.61
N GLU A 41 -11.29 -5.12 -21.88
CA GLU A 41 -11.95 -3.89 -22.32
C GLU A 41 -12.61 -4.05 -23.70
N SER A 42 -11.98 -4.78 -24.63
CA SER A 42 -12.55 -5.08 -25.95
C SER A 42 -13.82 -5.92 -25.88
N VAL A 43 -14.01 -6.68 -24.82
CA VAL A 43 -15.23 -7.45 -24.54
C VAL A 43 -16.31 -6.59 -23.86
N GLY A 44 -16.00 -5.34 -23.51
CA GLY A 44 -16.95 -4.38 -22.96
C GLY A 44 -17.18 -4.49 -21.45
N VAL A 45 -16.34 -5.21 -20.73
CA VAL A 45 -16.42 -5.28 -19.26
C VAL A 45 -15.89 -3.98 -18.67
N LYS A 46 -16.74 -3.29 -17.93
CA LYS A 46 -16.40 -2.07 -17.17
C LYS A 46 -16.41 -2.39 -15.69
N GLU A 47 -15.36 -2.00 -15.00
CA GLU A 47 -15.20 -2.21 -13.58
C GLU A 47 -15.05 -0.88 -12.85
N SER A 48 -15.43 -0.87 -11.57
CA SER A 48 -15.30 0.33 -10.72
C SER A 48 -13.84 0.57 -10.36
N VAL A 49 -13.43 1.84 -10.31
CA VAL A 49 -12.11 2.26 -9.81
C VAL A 49 -11.95 1.89 -8.33
N LEU A 50 -13.05 1.79 -7.60
CA LEU A 50 -13.06 1.43 -6.17
C LEU A 50 -13.12 -0.09 -5.93
N ASP A 51 -13.19 -0.92 -6.98
CA ASP A 51 -13.16 -2.36 -6.82
C ASP A 51 -11.74 -2.81 -6.46
N PRO A 52 -11.50 -3.36 -5.26
CA PRO A 52 -10.15 -3.73 -4.84
C PRO A 52 -9.65 -5.01 -5.48
N TYR A 53 -10.50 -5.78 -6.17
CA TYR A 53 -10.17 -7.11 -6.67
C TYR A 53 -10.01 -7.18 -8.18
N ASN A 54 -10.71 -6.35 -8.94
CA ASN A 54 -10.76 -6.45 -10.39
C ASN A 54 -10.17 -5.22 -11.06
N ARG A 55 -9.15 -5.41 -11.89
CA ARG A 55 -8.53 -4.43 -12.81
C ARG A 55 -8.52 -2.98 -12.28
N ASN A 56 -8.15 -2.82 -11.01
CA ASN A 56 -8.11 -1.53 -10.38
C ASN A 56 -6.92 -0.72 -10.91
N PRO A 57 -7.13 0.48 -11.45
CA PRO A 57 -6.04 1.32 -11.92
C PRO A 57 -5.04 1.70 -10.83
N LEU A 58 -5.46 1.74 -9.56
CA LEU A 58 -4.59 2.02 -8.42
C LEU A 58 -3.68 0.86 -8.02
N LYS A 59 -3.90 -0.33 -8.59
CA LYS A 59 -3.04 -1.52 -8.42
C LYS A 59 -2.11 -1.78 -9.60
N GLY A 60 -2.10 -0.90 -10.59
CA GLY A 60 -1.35 -1.11 -11.81
C GLY A 60 -1.98 -2.13 -12.77
N ASP A 61 -3.21 -2.58 -12.55
CA ASP A 61 -3.86 -3.59 -13.40
C ASP A 61 -4.24 -3.06 -14.79
N ARG A 62 -4.39 -1.75 -14.91
CA ARG A 62 -4.62 -1.05 -16.17
C ARG A 62 -3.98 0.34 -16.13
N PRO A 63 -3.64 0.93 -17.28
CA PRO A 63 -3.06 2.26 -17.30
C PRO A 63 -4.05 3.30 -16.78
N LEU A 64 -3.53 4.24 -16.00
CA LEU A 64 -4.30 5.38 -15.51
C LEU A 64 -4.31 6.52 -16.55
N PHE A 65 -3.17 6.74 -17.20
CA PHE A 65 -3.00 7.78 -18.22
C PHE A 65 -2.44 7.18 -19.51
N GLY A 66 -3.00 7.60 -20.64
CA GLY A 66 -2.53 7.11 -21.94
C GLY A 66 -2.70 5.60 -22.12
N LYS A 67 -1.66 4.95 -22.63
CA LYS A 67 -1.67 3.49 -22.90
C LYS A 67 -0.63 2.72 -22.09
N ASP A 68 0.27 3.40 -21.40
CA ASP A 68 1.50 2.83 -20.84
C ASP A 68 1.91 3.41 -19.47
N TRP A 69 1.06 4.26 -18.86
CA TRP A 69 1.28 4.81 -17.52
C TRP A 69 0.43 4.10 -16.49
N PHE A 70 1.07 3.48 -15.53
CA PHE A 70 0.45 2.69 -14.47
C PHE A 70 0.72 3.33 -13.12
N ILE A 71 -0.26 3.26 -12.23
CA ILE A 71 -0.12 3.64 -10.82
C ILE A 71 -0.28 2.38 -9.97
N ASN A 72 0.58 2.27 -8.96
CA ASN A 72 0.40 1.32 -7.87
C ASN A 72 0.37 2.06 -6.55
N LEU A 73 -0.76 1.97 -5.84
CA LEU A 73 -0.96 2.54 -4.52
C LEU A 73 -1.14 1.41 -3.52
N ALA A 74 -0.26 1.35 -2.53
CA ALA A 74 -0.39 0.47 -1.38
C ALA A 74 -0.50 1.30 -0.10
N VAL A 75 -1.40 0.92 0.78
CA VAL A 75 -1.56 1.51 2.11
C VAL A 75 -1.50 0.39 3.14
N ILE A 76 -0.57 0.51 4.07
CA ILE A 76 -0.33 -0.47 5.13
C ILE A 76 -0.51 0.26 6.46
N SER A 77 -1.35 -0.30 7.33
CA SER A 77 -1.48 0.10 8.72
C SER A 77 -0.80 -0.96 9.57
N ASP A 78 0.22 -0.56 10.30
CA ASP A 78 0.97 -1.39 11.23
C ASP A 78 0.71 -0.86 12.64
N THR A 79 -0.19 -1.55 13.35
CA THR A 79 -0.71 -1.14 14.64
C THR A 79 -0.20 -2.05 15.73
N VAL A 80 0.41 -1.48 16.75
CA VAL A 80 0.80 -2.19 17.98
C VAL A 80 0.04 -1.59 19.15
N PHE A 81 -0.68 -2.42 19.87
CA PHE A 81 -1.26 -2.09 21.16
C PHE A 81 -0.77 -3.08 22.21
N GLU A 82 -0.03 -2.59 23.18
CA GLU A 82 0.63 -3.43 24.15
C GLU A 82 0.33 -2.94 25.58
N PRO A 83 -0.63 -3.57 26.28
CA PRO A 83 -0.78 -3.42 27.71
C PRO A 83 0.32 -4.20 28.44
N ARG A 84 0.90 -3.58 29.46
CA ARG A 84 1.99 -4.14 30.28
C ARG A 84 1.67 -3.97 31.74
N SER A 85 1.98 -4.99 32.53
CA SER A 85 1.89 -4.92 33.98
C SER A 85 3.18 -5.50 34.55
N PHE A 86 4.14 -4.64 34.86
CA PHE A 86 5.39 -5.03 35.51
C PHE A 86 5.94 -3.88 36.35
N PRO A 87 6.61 -4.16 37.48
CA PRO A 87 7.16 -3.15 38.33
C PRO A 87 8.17 -2.25 37.58
N VAL A 88 7.98 -0.94 37.63
CA VAL A 88 8.95 0.01 37.11
C VAL A 88 9.79 0.51 38.28
N PRO A 89 11.13 0.31 38.29
CA PRO A 89 11.98 0.73 39.37
C PRO A 89 12.14 2.27 39.34
N VAL A 90 11.30 2.94 40.08
CA VAL A 90 11.39 4.38 40.35
C VAL A 90 11.81 4.60 41.79
N GLY A 91 12.54 5.69 42.03
CA GLY A 91 12.88 6.08 43.39
C GLY A 91 11.63 6.46 44.21
N VAL A 92 11.73 6.37 45.54
CA VAL A 92 10.65 6.75 46.44
C VAL A 92 10.13 8.16 46.08
N GLN A 93 8.83 8.26 45.90
CA GLN A 93 8.17 9.51 45.50
C GLN A 93 7.43 10.12 46.70
N ALA A 94 7.78 11.36 47.01
CA ALA A 94 7.15 12.11 48.11
C ALA A 94 5.72 12.61 47.77
N THR A 95 5.27 12.40 46.53
CA THR A 95 3.96 12.83 46.05
C THR A 95 2.88 11.77 46.11
N ARG A 96 3.20 10.56 46.57
CA ARG A 96 2.23 9.47 46.77
C ARG A 96 1.44 9.68 48.06
N ASP A 97 0.25 9.13 48.08
CA ASP A 97 -0.57 9.07 49.29
C ASP A 97 0.13 8.30 50.40
N ALA A 98 -0.01 8.75 51.64
CA ALA A 98 0.72 8.22 52.77
C ALA A 98 0.44 6.73 53.08
N ASN A 99 -0.60 6.14 52.50
CA ASN A 99 -1.00 4.75 52.67
C ASN A 99 -0.76 3.91 51.41
N ASP A 100 -0.04 4.42 50.42
CA ASP A 100 0.29 3.66 49.21
C ASP A 100 1.31 2.58 49.56
N VAL A 101 0.94 1.31 49.32
CA VAL A 101 1.79 0.16 49.59
C VAL A 101 2.73 -0.18 48.41
N ASP A 102 2.57 0.50 47.31
CA ASP A 102 3.40 0.31 46.12
C ASP A 102 4.72 1.07 46.22
N LEU A 103 5.67 0.49 46.94
CA LEU A 103 7.01 1.06 47.13
C LEU A 103 7.79 1.30 45.85
N PHE A 104 7.49 0.56 44.81
CA PHE A 104 8.21 0.58 43.53
C PHE A 104 7.43 1.22 42.39
N GLY A 105 6.27 1.79 42.66
CA GLY A 105 5.44 2.43 41.67
C GLY A 105 4.31 1.57 41.13
N GLY A 106 3.36 2.22 40.47
CA GLY A 106 2.32 1.56 39.72
C GLY A 106 2.90 0.68 38.63
N ALA A 107 2.32 -0.51 38.45
CA ALA A 107 2.85 -1.51 37.55
C ALA A 107 2.27 -1.43 36.13
N ASP A 108 1.14 -0.77 36.00
CA ASP A 108 0.37 -0.79 34.75
C ASP A 108 0.85 0.31 33.78
N SER A 109 0.94 -0.08 32.54
CA SER A 109 1.27 0.80 31.44
C SER A 109 0.71 0.25 30.13
N TRP A 110 0.53 1.10 29.14
CA TRP A 110 0.19 0.67 27.80
C TRP A 110 0.87 1.55 26.75
N VAL A 111 1.16 0.92 25.63
CA VAL A 111 1.78 1.56 24.47
C VAL A 111 0.88 1.33 23.27
N PHE A 112 0.61 2.41 22.57
CA PHE A 112 -0.02 2.39 21.25
C PHE A 112 0.95 2.96 20.23
N ASN A 113 1.21 2.22 19.18
CA ASN A 113 2.02 2.68 18.05
C ASN A 113 1.29 2.36 16.75
N GLU A 114 1.12 3.36 15.92
CA GLU A 114 0.55 3.25 14.59
C GLU A 114 1.51 3.80 13.55
N ASN A 115 1.81 2.97 12.54
CA ASN A 115 2.54 3.38 11.35
C ASN A 115 1.63 3.23 10.13
N LEU A 116 1.19 4.32 9.56
CA LEU A 116 0.48 4.33 8.28
C LEU A 116 1.50 4.58 7.17
N ILE A 117 1.79 3.53 6.41
CA ILE A 117 2.74 3.54 5.30
C ILE A 117 1.94 3.68 4.00
N VAL A 118 2.21 4.71 3.23
CA VAL A 118 1.55 4.96 1.94
C VAL A 118 2.58 4.88 0.84
N SER A 119 2.58 3.81 0.05
CA SER A 119 3.49 3.63 -1.08
C SER A 119 2.79 3.95 -2.39
N LEU A 120 3.32 4.92 -3.12
CA LEU A 120 2.85 5.33 -4.44
C LEU A 120 3.97 5.09 -5.45
N SER A 121 3.70 4.24 -6.46
CA SER A 121 4.59 4.03 -7.61
C SER A 121 3.89 4.46 -8.89
N LEU A 122 4.54 5.29 -9.67
CA LEU A 122 4.14 5.68 -11.02
C LEU A 122 5.12 5.07 -12.01
N ILE A 123 4.63 4.21 -12.87
CA ILE A 123 5.44 3.37 -13.77
C ILE A 123 5.01 3.62 -15.21
N LYS A 124 5.98 3.80 -16.10
CA LYS A 124 5.76 3.87 -17.53
C LYS A 124 6.41 2.71 -18.24
N GLY A 125 5.67 2.08 -19.16
CA GLY A 125 6.17 1.01 -20.01
C GLY A 125 5.55 -0.34 -19.70
N ASP A 126 6.02 -1.35 -20.43
CA ASP A 126 5.61 -2.75 -20.25
C ASP A 126 6.64 -3.46 -19.36
N THR A 127 6.24 -3.76 -18.13
CA THR A 127 7.11 -4.37 -17.11
C THR A 127 7.08 -5.89 -17.10
N ALA A 128 6.37 -6.53 -18.03
CA ALA A 128 6.19 -7.99 -18.00
C ALA A 128 7.49 -8.75 -18.32
N PHE A 129 8.31 -8.22 -19.26
CA PHE A 129 9.53 -8.89 -19.71
C PHE A 129 10.74 -7.97 -19.87
N LYS A 130 10.57 -6.69 -19.55
CA LYS A 130 11.63 -5.67 -19.62
C LYS A 130 11.50 -4.69 -18.46
N PRO A 131 12.58 -4.01 -18.08
CA PRO A 131 12.51 -2.94 -17.09
C PRO A 131 11.52 -1.84 -17.54
N PRO A 132 10.88 -1.12 -16.60
CA PRO A 132 10.07 0.04 -16.93
C PRO A 132 10.93 1.12 -17.62
N ASP A 133 10.33 1.89 -18.53
CA ASP A 133 11.01 3.03 -19.13
C ASP A 133 11.28 4.13 -18.09
N TYR A 134 10.32 4.31 -17.16
CA TYR A 134 10.41 5.22 -16.02
C TYR A 134 9.72 4.59 -14.80
N GLU A 135 10.30 4.78 -13.64
CA GLU A 135 9.66 4.51 -12.36
C GLU A 135 9.89 5.69 -11.40
N PHE A 136 8.82 6.20 -10.85
CA PHE A 136 8.85 7.13 -9.73
C PHE A 136 8.17 6.49 -8.54
N ARG A 137 8.85 6.45 -7.38
CA ARG A 137 8.30 5.92 -6.14
C ARG A 137 8.43 6.90 -5.00
N LEU A 138 7.36 7.00 -4.22
CA LEU A 138 7.29 7.83 -3.03
C LEU A 138 6.58 7.05 -1.93
N THR A 139 7.24 6.86 -0.80
CA THR A 139 6.71 6.09 0.34
C THR A 139 6.83 6.90 1.63
N PRO A 140 5.92 7.86 1.92
CA PRO A 140 5.82 8.47 3.23
C PRO A 140 5.28 7.50 4.27
N VAL A 141 5.74 7.67 5.51
CA VAL A 141 5.27 6.96 6.70
C VAL A 141 4.79 7.96 7.71
N PHE A 142 3.55 7.82 8.15
CA PHE A 142 2.95 8.63 9.20
C PHE A 142 2.95 7.81 10.48
N ASN A 143 3.70 8.26 11.47
CA ASN A 143 3.81 7.59 12.75
C ASN A 143 3.04 8.37 13.83
N PHE A 144 2.33 7.63 14.66
CA PHE A 144 1.71 8.09 15.88
C PHE A 144 2.04 7.14 17.01
N ASN A 145 2.63 7.66 18.08
CA ASN A 145 2.94 6.93 19.30
C ASN A 145 2.22 7.53 20.48
N HIS A 146 1.68 6.70 21.32
CA HIS A 146 1.14 7.09 22.61
C HIS A 146 1.57 6.09 23.66
N VAL A 147 2.03 6.59 24.78
CA VAL A 147 2.38 5.79 25.96
C VAL A 147 1.72 6.41 27.19
N GLU A 148 1.13 5.57 27.99
CA GLU A 148 0.59 5.91 29.29
C GLU A 148 1.17 4.97 30.35
N VAL A 149 1.59 5.51 31.46
CA VAL A 149 2.17 4.77 32.57
C VAL A 149 1.51 5.23 33.86
N GLU A 150 1.27 4.31 34.76
CA GLU A 150 0.67 4.62 36.06
C GLU A 150 1.63 5.42 36.94
N GLU A 151 2.92 5.18 36.79
CA GLU A 151 3.95 5.79 37.61
C GLU A 151 4.40 7.16 37.10
N VAL A 152 4.30 8.17 37.95
CA VAL A 152 4.73 9.53 37.65
C VAL A 152 6.24 9.58 37.43
N ARG A 153 6.72 10.40 36.49
CA ARG A 153 8.13 10.66 36.16
C ARG A 153 8.88 9.54 35.43
N VAL A 154 8.24 8.44 35.08
CA VAL A 154 8.89 7.38 34.31
C VAL A 154 9.28 7.87 32.93
N LEU A 155 8.43 8.64 32.28
CA LEU A 155 8.66 9.12 30.92
C LEU A 155 9.70 10.24 30.82
N LYS A 156 9.98 10.93 31.93
CA LYS A 156 11.03 11.98 32.05
C LYS A 156 11.02 13.08 30.98
N ALA A 157 9.94 13.19 30.20
CA ALA A 157 9.90 14.08 29.06
C ALA A 157 9.49 15.51 29.43
N ASP A 158 8.32 15.66 30.03
CA ASP A 158 7.80 16.94 30.51
C ASP A 158 7.13 16.69 31.86
N PRO A 159 7.56 17.35 32.94
CA PRO A 159 6.97 17.15 34.25
C PRO A 159 5.50 17.59 34.35
N ARG A 160 5.01 18.35 33.36
CA ARG A 160 3.60 18.78 33.29
C ARG A 160 2.69 17.71 32.69
N LEU A 161 3.24 16.81 31.85
CA LEU A 161 2.49 15.74 31.23
C LEU A 161 2.36 14.50 32.12
N GLY A 162 3.17 14.42 33.20
CA GLY A 162 3.05 13.40 34.23
C GLY A 162 3.24 11.97 33.73
N THR A 163 2.13 11.31 33.42
CA THR A 163 2.04 9.88 33.11
C THR A 163 1.77 9.57 31.64
N GLU A 164 1.58 10.59 30.82
CA GLU A 164 1.23 10.40 29.39
C GLU A 164 2.27 11.04 28.47
N ARG A 165 2.46 10.44 27.32
CA ARG A 165 3.23 11.04 26.24
C ARG A 165 2.69 10.60 24.89
N SER A 166 2.43 11.57 24.01
CA SER A 166 2.12 11.34 22.61
C SER A 166 3.15 12.00 21.72
N ASP A 167 3.64 11.26 20.75
CA ASP A 167 4.52 11.76 19.70
C ASP A 167 3.94 11.41 18.33
N ARG A 168 4.20 12.27 17.35
CA ARG A 168 3.84 12.02 15.95
C ARG A 168 4.89 12.62 15.03
N HIS A 169 5.19 11.89 13.97
CA HIS A 169 6.12 12.37 12.96
C HIS A 169 5.79 11.79 11.60
N ILE A 170 6.36 12.42 10.57
CA ILE A 170 6.30 11.95 9.20
C ILE A 170 7.73 11.63 8.79
N ALA A 171 7.94 10.42 8.29
CA ALA A 171 9.20 9.99 7.72
C ALA A 171 9.03 9.70 6.23
N LEU A 172 10.10 9.79 5.48
CA LEU A 172 10.16 9.37 4.09
C LEU A 172 10.98 8.09 4.01
N GLN A 173 10.32 6.96 3.75
CA GLN A 173 10.98 5.67 3.66
C GLN A 173 11.68 5.50 2.32
N GLU A 174 11.00 5.89 1.23
CA GLU A 174 11.52 5.82 -0.12
C GLU A 174 11.11 7.05 -0.93
N ALA A 175 12.05 7.60 -1.69
CA ALA A 175 11.80 8.55 -2.77
C ALA A 175 12.88 8.35 -3.81
N PHE A 176 12.51 7.84 -4.98
CA PHE A 176 13.45 7.70 -6.07
C PHE A 176 12.77 7.87 -7.43
N PHE A 177 13.60 8.14 -8.41
CA PHE A 177 13.26 8.14 -9.80
C PHE A 177 14.25 7.27 -10.56
N ASP A 178 13.75 6.30 -11.28
CA ASP A 178 14.52 5.41 -12.14
C ASP A 178 14.18 5.69 -13.61
N TYR A 179 15.20 5.72 -14.44
CA TYR A 179 15.11 5.91 -15.87
C TYR A 179 15.93 4.87 -16.62
N HIS A 180 15.27 4.04 -17.40
CA HIS A 180 15.91 3.02 -18.19
C HIS A 180 16.55 3.65 -19.45
N ILE A 181 17.87 3.67 -19.54
CA ILE A 181 18.59 4.29 -20.64
C ILE A 181 18.59 3.39 -21.88
N ARG A 182 18.98 2.13 -21.72
CA ARG A 182 18.99 1.12 -22.79
C ARG A 182 19.24 -0.29 -22.27
N ASN A 183 18.78 -1.28 -23.02
CA ASN A 183 19.23 -2.65 -22.82
C ASN A 183 20.63 -2.81 -23.42
N VAL A 184 21.52 -3.48 -22.73
CA VAL A 184 22.76 -3.98 -23.29
C VAL A 184 22.37 -5.26 -24.02
N SER A 185 22.37 -5.23 -25.36
CA SER A 185 22.21 -6.46 -26.15
C SER A 185 23.46 -7.29 -25.98
N ASP A 186 23.28 -8.56 -25.64
CA ASP A 186 24.32 -9.59 -25.77
C ASP A 186 24.71 -9.76 -27.24
#